data_f810d55d07ff62244b5a7981058d34d3
#
_entry.id   f810d55d07ff62244b5a7981058d34d3
#
_cell.length_a   1.000
_cell.length_b   1.000
_cell.length_c   1.000
_cell.angle_alpha   90.00
_cell.angle_beta   90.00
_cell.angle_gamma   90.00
#
_symmetry.space_group_name_H-M   'P 1'
#
loop_
_entity.id
_entity.type
_entity.pdbx_description
1 polymer ?
#
loop_
_entity_poly.entity_id
_entity_poly.type
_entity_poly.pdbx_seq_one_letter_code
_entity_poly.pdbx_strand_id
1 'polypeptide(L)'
;MNKYVKRTIIILIIVLITGGLGYYSYSRNKFDFNEDNATGNTPGNINNGGLFCESGGRIYFANPYDKDRLYVMNSDCTDAKKLNDDCIAYINVCNNYIYYVKNNFSEDTVGAVFRGQLFGLYRCDLNGQNCKALYDKLIGKVSLCGNYLYYQHNDNKTPLSLYKVRIDGKNNKQVSATPYNPACVNNKKIYFADDTNNNRIRMINTANDSVSPYYDANAYMVDMEGSYMYYIDLDKDYSIMRLNTATNTVELVYAPNNGKIVSINVYGNKMFFQLESDSDDTTGLYRMNTDGTQIEYVAHGNLTKVTCTSRYTFFRYYEEPAILYRVPTSGTITKVEEIVIK
;
A
#
# COMPACT_ATOMS: atom_id res chain seq x y z
N MET A 1 56.21 17.26 33.35
CA MET A 1 55.05 16.33 33.51
C MET A 1 55.58 14.92 33.60
N ASN A 2 55.24 14.20 34.70
CA ASN A 2 55.74 12.87 35.01
C ASN A 2 55.33 11.87 33.85
N LYS A 3 56.22 10.95 33.47
CA LYS A 3 56.04 9.95 32.41
C LYS A 3 54.76 9.12 32.64
N TYR A 4 54.41 8.86 33.89
CA TYR A 4 53.17 8.13 34.23
C TYR A 4 51.92 8.97 33.98
N VAL A 5 51.94 10.26 34.29
CA VAL A 5 50.81 11.16 34.03
C VAL A 5 50.56 11.28 32.52
N LYS A 6 51.64 11.39 31.71
CA LYS A 6 51.49 11.40 30.23
C LYS A 6 50.83 10.11 29.70
N ARG A 7 51.26 8.93 30.20
CA ARG A 7 50.69 7.63 29.81
C ARG A 7 49.22 7.50 30.21
N THR A 8 48.85 7.94 31.42
CA THR A 8 47.46 7.92 31.89
C THR A 8 46.59 8.84 31.03
N ILE A 9 47.03 10.03 30.69
CA ILE A 9 46.27 10.93 29.79
C ILE A 9 46.07 10.33 28.38
N ILE A 10 47.11 9.72 27.81
CA ILE A 10 47.01 9.06 26.52
C ILE A 10 46.00 7.92 26.56
N ILE A 11 46.01 7.10 27.58
CA ILE A 11 45.05 6.00 27.77
C ILE A 11 43.63 6.55 27.86
N LEU A 12 43.38 7.58 28.66
CA LEU A 12 42.09 8.23 28.79
C LEU A 12 41.56 8.80 27.43
N ILE A 13 42.46 9.42 26.66
CA ILE A 13 42.10 9.94 25.33
C ILE A 13 41.71 8.78 24.40
N ILE A 14 42.45 7.67 24.40
CA ILE A 14 42.14 6.49 23.59
C ILE A 14 40.78 5.92 23.98
N VAL A 15 40.48 5.79 25.27
CA VAL A 15 39.19 5.29 25.77
C VAL A 15 38.04 6.21 25.36
N LEU A 16 38.23 7.53 25.44
CA LEU A 16 37.23 8.50 25.00
C LEU A 16 36.96 8.43 23.50
N ILE A 17 38.02 8.32 22.69
CA ILE A 17 37.89 8.18 21.23
C ILE A 17 37.22 6.87 20.85
N THR A 18 37.64 5.76 21.42
CA THR A 18 37.05 4.43 21.14
C THR A 18 35.60 4.35 21.62
N GLY A 19 35.31 4.89 22.81
CA GLY A 19 33.97 5.01 23.37
C GLY A 19 33.07 5.92 22.48
N GLY A 20 33.59 7.05 22.06
CA GLY A 20 32.92 7.97 21.14
C GLY A 20 32.62 7.35 19.76
N LEU A 21 33.60 6.65 19.18
CA LEU A 21 33.43 5.92 17.92
C LEU A 21 32.43 4.75 18.07
N GLY A 22 32.49 4.03 19.20
CA GLY A 22 31.54 2.97 19.52
C GLY A 22 30.11 3.50 19.67
N TYR A 23 29.93 4.61 20.40
CA TYR A 23 28.64 5.28 20.54
C TYR A 23 28.12 5.83 19.22
N TYR A 24 28.99 6.47 18.43
CA TYR A 24 28.65 6.97 17.10
C TYR A 24 28.20 5.85 16.15
N SER A 25 28.96 4.74 16.14
CA SER A 25 28.59 3.55 15.35
C SER A 25 27.27 2.92 15.84
N TYR A 26 27.06 2.82 17.15
CA TYR A 26 25.81 2.33 17.73
C TYR A 26 24.63 3.24 17.39
N SER A 27 24.78 4.55 17.58
CA SER A 27 23.75 5.54 17.28
C SER A 27 23.37 5.56 15.81
N ARG A 28 24.36 5.49 14.91
CA ARG A 28 24.14 5.45 13.46
C ARG A 28 23.51 4.15 12.97
N ASN A 29 23.74 3.04 13.66
CA ASN A 29 23.19 1.73 13.32
C ASN A 29 21.91 1.39 14.09
N LYS A 30 21.45 2.29 14.97
CA LYS A 30 20.19 2.10 15.68
C LYS A 30 19.06 2.16 14.68
N PHE A 31 18.33 1.05 14.58
CA PHE A 31 17.15 0.96 13.74
C PHE A 31 15.96 1.60 14.45
N ASP A 32 15.28 2.53 13.78
CA ASP A 32 14.09 3.18 14.33
C ASP A 32 12.86 2.31 14.01
N PHE A 33 12.29 1.75 15.05
CA PHE A 33 11.05 1.00 14.97
C PHE A 33 9.83 1.93 14.98
N ASN A 34 8.75 1.47 14.34
CA ASN A 34 7.49 2.19 14.29
C ASN A 34 6.69 2.00 15.58
N GLU A 35 5.67 2.85 15.78
CA GLU A 35 4.58 2.57 16.71
C GLU A 35 3.84 1.29 16.28
N ASP A 36 3.33 0.54 17.26
CA ASP A 36 2.68 -0.75 17.00
C ASP A 36 1.43 -0.69 16.11
N ASN A 37 0.77 0.48 16.05
CA ASN A 37 -0.42 0.71 15.23
C ASN A 37 -0.12 1.41 13.91
N ALA A 38 1.15 1.63 13.59
CA ALA A 38 1.55 2.30 12.36
C ALA A 38 1.07 1.53 11.12
N THR A 39 0.66 2.27 10.10
CA THR A 39 0.33 1.78 8.77
C THR A 39 1.19 2.49 7.73
N GLY A 40 1.38 1.88 6.58
CA GLY A 40 2.25 2.44 5.54
C GLY A 40 1.51 3.08 4.39
N ASN A 41 0.28 2.64 4.13
CA ASN A 41 -0.61 3.16 3.08
C ASN A 41 -2.05 2.83 3.44
N THR A 42 -3.01 3.44 2.74
CA THR A 42 -4.43 3.12 2.94
C THR A 42 -4.78 1.76 2.33
N PRO A 43 -5.77 1.04 2.90
CA PRO A 43 -6.19 -0.25 2.37
C PRO A 43 -6.67 -0.16 0.92
N GLY A 44 -7.46 0.87 0.58
CA GLY A 44 -7.95 1.10 -0.78
C GLY A 44 -6.82 1.28 -1.77
N ASN A 45 -5.79 2.05 -1.42
CA ASN A 45 -4.60 2.23 -2.28
C ASN A 45 -3.88 0.90 -2.52
N ILE A 46 -3.64 0.11 -1.47
CA ILE A 46 -2.98 -1.20 -1.61
C ILE A 46 -3.84 -2.16 -2.44
N ASN A 47 -5.15 -2.20 -2.25
CA ASN A 47 -6.06 -3.00 -3.06
C ASN A 47 -5.98 -2.64 -4.55
N ASN A 48 -5.77 -1.36 -4.84
CA ASN A 48 -5.64 -0.83 -6.20
C ASN A 48 -4.20 -0.80 -6.73
N GLY A 49 -3.26 -1.56 -6.12
CA GLY A 49 -1.89 -1.75 -6.59
C GLY A 49 -0.84 -0.96 -5.85
N GLY A 50 -1.24 -0.05 -4.95
CA GLY A 50 -0.33 0.71 -4.08
C GLY A 50 0.70 1.54 -4.83
N LEU A 51 0.32 2.14 -5.99
CA LEU A 51 1.25 2.90 -6.82
C LEU A 51 1.54 4.30 -6.27
N PHE A 52 0.74 4.78 -5.34
CA PHE A 52 0.91 6.06 -4.65
C PHE A 52 0.76 5.85 -3.15
N CYS A 53 1.56 6.59 -2.38
CA CYS A 53 1.49 6.65 -0.93
C CYS A 53 1.79 8.06 -0.48
N GLU A 54 0.86 8.71 0.20
CA GLU A 54 1.08 10.01 0.80
C GLU A 54 1.58 9.87 2.24
N SER A 55 2.67 10.54 2.57
CA SER A 55 3.21 10.59 3.92
C SER A 55 4.01 11.87 4.13
N GLY A 56 3.81 12.54 5.29
CA GLY A 56 4.54 13.75 5.65
C GLY A 56 4.41 14.90 4.64
N GLY A 57 3.24 15.05 4.00
CA GLY A 57 2.98 16.10 2.99
C GLY A 57 3.65 15.84 1.64
N ARG A 58 4.16 14.62 1.43
CA ARG A 58 4.77 14.20 0.16
C ARG A 58 4.07 12.96 -0.37
N ILE A 59 4.08 12.83 -1.69
CA ILE A 59 3.54 11.67 -2.40
C ILE A 59 4.72 10.89 -2.98
N TYR A 60 4.88 9.66 -2.54
CA TYR A 60 5.80 8.67 -3.10
C TYR A 60 5.05 7.84 -4.12
N PHE A 61 5.58 7.69 -5.33
CA PHE A 61 4.79 7.07 -6.39
C PHE A 61 5.63 6.34 -7.43
N ALA A 62 4.96 5.43 -8.14
CA ALA A 62 5.47 4.76 -9.32
C ALA A 62 5.17 5.63 -10.56
N ASN A 63 6.21 6.19 -11.18
CA ASN A 63 6.05 7.08 -12.33
C ASN A 63 5.84 6.28 -13.63
N PRO A 64 4.64 6.29 -14.24
CA PRO A 64 4.37 5.52 -15.46
C PRO A 64 5.19 5.99 -16.66
N TYR A 65 5.58 7.26 -16.70
CA TYR A 65 6.41 7.82 -17.77
C TYR A 65 7.87 7.38 -17.70
N ASP A 66 8.29 6.76 -16.57
CA ASP A 66 9.62 6.18 -16.38
C ASP A 66 9.53 4.73 -15.87
N LYS A 67 8.71 3.90 -16.53
CA LYS A 67 8.59 2.46 -16.26
C LYS A 67 8.18 2.12 -14.81
N ASP A 68 7.33 2.93 -14.21
CA ASP A 68 6.90 2.81 -12.82
C ASP A 68 8.06 2.87 -11.78
N ARG A 69 9.12 3.62 -12.07
CA ARG A 69 10.22 3.84 -11.13
C ARG A 69 9.80 4.71 -9.96
N LEU A 70 10.54 4.59 -8.86
CA LEU A 70 10.24 5.29 -7.61
C LEU A 70 10.56 6.78 -7.71
N TYR A 71 9.53 7.59 -7.53
CA TYR A 71 9.57 9.04 -7.49
C TYR A 71 8.94 9.58 -6.21
N VAL A 72 9.20 10.85 -5.93
CA VAL A 72 8.52 11.63 -4.89
C VAL A 72 8.15 13.01 -5.43
N MET A 73 7.02 13.56 -4.97
CA MET A 73 6.56 14.92 -5.27
C MET A 73 5.87 15.53 -4.05
N ASN A 74 5.60 16.82 -4.08
CA ASN A 74 4.75 17.47 -3.10
C ASN A 74 3.28 17.04 -3.26
N SER A 75 2.46 17.20 -2.22
CA SER A 75 1.04 16.82 -2.25
C SER A 75 0.21 17.61 -3.28
N ASP A 76 0.71 18.72 -3.80
CA ASP A 76 0.13 19.49 -4.90
C ASP A 76 0.63 19.08 -6.30
N CYS A 77 1.39 17.98 -6.37
CA CYS A 77 2.02 17.44 -7.57
C CYS A 77 3.14 18.30 -8.16
N THR A 78 3.71 19.21 -7.39
CA THR A 78 4.92 19.97 -7.78
C THR A 78 6.19 19.25 -7.34
N ASP A 79 7.34 19.66 -7.88
CA ASP A 79 8.68 19.23 -7.44
C ASP A 79 8.88 17.69 -7.53
N ALA A 80 8.39 17.08 -8.59
CA ALA A 80 8.58 15.66 -8.81
C ALA A 80 10.08 15.33 -9.01
N LYS A 81 10.57 14.33 -8.27
CA LYS A 81 11.97 13.89 -8.31
C LYS A 81 12.05 12.37 -8.31
N LYS A 82 12.90 11.84 -9.17
CA LYS A 82 13.29 10.44 -9.14
C LYS A 82 14.08 10.13 -7.86
N LEU A 83 13.73 9.07 -7.17
CA LEU A 83 14.45 8.61 -6.00
C LEU A 83 15.46 7.51 -6.32
N ASN A 84 15.07 6.54 -7.13
CA ASN A 84 15.96 5.47 -7.62
C ASN A 84 15.43 4.83 -8.90
N ASP A 85 16.13 3.81 -9.42
CA ASP A 85 15.81 3.13 -10.67
C ASP A 85 14.94 1.87 -10.49
N ASP A 86 14.48 1.57 -9.29
CA ASP A 86 13.63 0.43 -9.05
C ASP A 86 12.22 0.69 -9.59
N CYS A 87 11.73 -0.21 -10.44
CA CYS A 87 10.32 -0.27 -10.81
C CYS A 87 9.51 -0.86 -9.65
N ILE A 88 8.46 -0.20 -9.22
CA ILE A 88 7.86 -0.47 -7.92
C ILE A 88 6.34 -0.62 -7.96
N ALA A 89 5.82 -1.33 -6.94
CA ALA A 89 4.41 -1.41 -6.61
C ALA A 89 4.22 -1.56 -5.09
N TYR A 90 3.01 -1.45 -4.61
CA TYR A 90 2.62 -1.63 -3.21
C TYR A 90 3.47 -0.82 -2.24
N ILE A 91 3.59 0.48 -2.52
CA ILE A 91 4.35 1.43 -1.71
C ILE A 91 3.72 1.56 -0.33
N ASN A 92 4.55 1.48 0.70
CA ASN A 92 4.22 1.78 2.08
C ASN A 92 5.28 2.76 2.61
N VAL A 93 4.88 3.85 3.22
CA VAL A 93 5.81 4.84 3.80
C VAL A 93 5.48 5.05 5.26
N CYS A 94 6.48 4.88 6.11
CA CYS A 94 6.31 5.13 7.55
C CYS A 94 7.62 5.61 8.15
N ASN A 95 7.54 6.65 8.96
CA ASN A 95 8.68 7.30 9.60
C ASN A 95 9.81 7.62 8.59
N ASN A 96 10.96 6.97 8.73
CA ASN A 96 12.16 7.26 7.95
C ASN A 96 12.33 6.38 6.71
N TYR A 97 11.35 5.50 6.39
CA TYR A 97 11.52 4.47 5.38
C TYR A 97 10.38 4.37 4.39
N ILE A 98 10.76 4.04 3.16
CA ILE A 98 9.87 3.61 2.08
C ILE A 98 10.02 2.09 1.96
N TYR A 99 8.90 1.36 1.96
CA TYR A 99 8.84 -0.07 1.68
C TYR A 99 8.06 -0.28 0.39
N TYR A 100 8.53 -1.16 -0.47
CA TYR A 100 7.88 -1.42 -1.75
C TYR A 100 8.21 -2.80 -2.29
N VAL A 101 7.39 -3.27 -3.18
CA VAL A 101 7.69 -4.46 -3.99
C VAL A 101 8.40 -4.01 -5.26
N LYS A 102 9.56 -4.60 -5.53
CA LYS A 102 10.28 -4.37 -6.78
C LYS A 102 9.62 -5.17 -7.89
N ASN A 103 9.35 -4.49 -8.99
CA ASN A 103 8.80 -5.10 -10.19
C ASN A 103 9.94 -5.44 -11.16
N ASN A 104 9.91 -6.62 -11.76
CA ASN A 104 10.92 -7.01 -12.72
C ASN A 104 10.51 -6.58 -14.14
N PHE A 105 10.63 -5.30 -14.46
CA PHE A 105 10.56 -4.78 -15.81
C PHE A 105 11.96 -4.77 -16.45
N SER A 106 12.55 -5.92 -16.69
CA SER A 106 13.73 -6.00 -17.55
C SER A 106 13.24 -6.14 -18.99
N GLU A 107 13.60 -5.20 -19.84
CA GLU A 107 13.39 -5.28 -21.28
C GLU A 107 14.14 -6.45 -21.91
N ASP A 108 15.18 -6.93 -21.22
CA ASP A 108 16.09 -7.98 -21.67
C ASP A 108 15.71 -9.39 -21.20
N THR A 109 14.66 -9.56 -20.39
CA THR A 109 14.27 -10.87 -19.89
C THR A 109 13.35 -11.61 -20.85
N VAL A 110 13.87 -12.70 -21.29
CA VAL A 110 13.31 -13.77 -22.12
C VAL A 110 11.83 -14.03 -21.82
N GLY A 111 10.97 -13.59 -22.76
CA GLY A 111 9.59 -14.05 -22.89
C GLY A 111 8.54 -13.24 -22.13
N ALA A 112 7.39 -13.04 -22.78
CA ALA A 112 6.23 -12.30 -22.29
C ALA A 112 5.65 -12.83 -20.95
N VAL A 113 6.00 -14.04 -20.55
CA VAL A 113 5.50 -14.71 -19.32
C VAL A 113 6.07 -14.10 -18.05
N PHE A 114 7.22 -13.42 -18.10
CA PHE A 114 7.85 -12.83 -16.91
C PHE A 114 7.71 -11.30 -16.83
N ARG A 115 7.03 -10.66 -17.77
CA ARG A 115 6.76 -9.23 -17.70
C ARG A 115 5.76 -8.94 -16.58
N GLY A 116 6.14 -8.06 -15.67
CA GLY A 116 5.27 -7.61 -14.58
C GLY A 116 5.21 -8.53 -13.37
N GLN A 117 6.10 -9.53 -13.23
CA GLN A 117 6.21 -10.30 -12.00
C GLN A 117 6.86 -9.45 -10.89
N LEU A 118 6.17 -9.36 -9.76
CA LEU A 118 6.66 -8.66 -8.59
C LEU A 118 7.79 -9.47 -7.94
N PHE A 119 8.96 -8.86 -7.81
CA PHE A 119 10.17 -9.54 -7.37
C PHE A 119 10.84 -8.85 -6.20
N GLY A 120 10.61 -9.39 -5.00
CA GLY A 120 11.27 -8.97 -3.78
C GLY A 120 10.63 -7.79 -3.07
N LEU A 121 10.83 -7.77 -1.77
CA LEU A 121 10.41 -6.72 -0.86
C LEU A 121 11.62 -5.90 -0.44
N TYR A 122 11.57 -4.61 -0.65
CA TYR A 122 12.67 -3.69 -0.40
C TYR A 122 12.29 -2.61 0.60
N ARG A 123 13.30 -2.07 1.26
CA ARG A 123 13.24 -0.87 2.08
C ARG A 123 14.33 0.10 1.65
N CYS A 124 14.00 1.39 1.49
CA CYS A 124 14.94 2.49 1.29
C CYS A 124 14.69 3.60 2.30
N ASP A 125 15.66 4.48 2.46
CA ASP A 125 15.44 5.75 3.14
C ASP A 125 14.49 6.65 2.32
N LEU A 126 13.90 7.69 2.93
CA LEU A 126 12.96 8.59 2.26
C LEU A 126 13.54 9.33 1.03
N ASN A 127 14.86 9.39 0.92
CA ASN A 127 15.56 9.96 -0.25
C ASN A 127 15.87 8.90 -1.34
N GLY A 128 15.39 7.67 -1.19
CA GLY A 128 15.60 6.58 -2.14
C GLY A 128 16.98 5.92 -2.08
N GLN A 129 17.80 6.26 -1.06
CA GLN A 129 19.13 5.67 -0.86
C GLN A 129 19.09 4.51 0.15
N ASN A 130 20.26 3.87 0.35
CA ASN A 130 20.43 2.77 1.31
C ASN A 130 19.40 1.64 1.14
N CYS A 131 19.03 1.34 -0.10
CA CYS A 131 18.05 0.33 -0.41
C CYS A 131 18.56 -1.06 -0.02
N LYS A 132 17.69 -1.82 0.67
CA LYS A 132 17.99 -3.15 1.17
C LYS A 132 16.84 -4.10 0.87
N ALA A 133 17.14 -5.27 0.31
CA ALA A 133 16.17 -6.34 0.22
C ALA A 133 15.84 -6.87 1.63
N LEU A 134 14.55 -6.93 1.94
CA LEU A 134 14.02 -7.60 3.14
C LEU A 134 13.60 -9.03 2.82
N TYR A 135 13.24 -9.26 1.56
CA TYR A 135 12.94 -10.56 0.98
C TYR A 135 13.22 -10.51 -0.53
N ASP A 136 13.83 -11.56 -1.09
CA ASP A 136 14.42 -11.57 -2.44
C ASP A 136 13.76 -12.54 -3.42
N LYS A 137 12.52 -12.94 -3.18
CA LYS A 137 11.75 -13.82 -4.07
C LYS A 137 10.45 -13.18 -4.51
N LEU A 138 9.72 -13.85 -5.40
CA LEU A 138 8.42 -13.41 -5.87
C LEU A 138 7.45 -13.22 -4.71
N ILE A 139 6.78 -12.08 -4.69
CA ILE A 139 5.73 -11.76 -3.73
C ILE A 139 4.55 -11.08 -4.42
N GLY A 140 3.39 -11.14 -3.77
CA GLY A 140 2.21 -10.39 -4.16
C GLY A 140 2.06 -9.09 -3.38
N LYS A 141 0.84 -8.81 -2.93
CA LYS A 141 0.54 -7.61 -2.15
C LYS A 141 1.31 -7.57 -0.84
N VAL A 142 1.68 -6.35 -0.43
CA VAL A 142 2.34 -6.09 0.84
C VAL A 142 1.68 -4.92 1.56
N SER A 143 1.54 -5.04 2.89
CA SER A 143 1.09 -3.95 3.76
C SER A 143 1.92 -3.90 5.04
N LEU A 144 2.18 -2.68 5.50
CA LEU A 144 2.83 -2.41 6.78
C LEU A 144 1.78 -2.41 7.90
N CYS A 145 2.06 -3.18 8.95
CA CYS A 145 1.33 -3.12 10.22
C CYS A 145 2.33 -3.09 11.37
N GLY A 146 2.43 -1.97 12.06
CA GLY A 146 3.40 -1.75 13.12
C GLY A 146 4.84 -1.93 12.64
N ASN A 147 5.51 -2.92 13.19
CA ASN A 147 6.90 -3.24 12.87
C ASN A 147 7.05 -4.43 11.90
N TYR A 148 5.98 -4.84 11.23
CA TYR A 148 6.00 -5.95 10.28
C TYR A 148 5.35 -5.58 8.94
N LEU A 149 5.95 -6.10 7.88
CA LEU A 149 5.40 -6.13 6.53
C LEU A 149 4.77 -7.51 6.32
N TYR A 150 3.45 -7.53 6.14
CA TYR A 150 2.68 -8.73 5.79
C TYR A 150 2.59 -8.82 4.28
N TYR A 151 2.92 -9.97 3.69
CA TYR A 151 2.99 -10.12 2.25
C TYR A 151 2.58 -11.50 1.77
N GLN A 152 2.01 -11.55 0.58
CA GLN A 152 1.70 -12.80 -0.11
C GLN A 152 2.99 -13.37 -0.69
N HIS A 153 3.39 -14.53 -0.19
CA HIS A 153 4.57 -15.27 -0.64
C HIS A 153 4.23 -16.10 -1.88
N ASN A 154 5.11 -16.05 -2.86
CA ASN A 154 5.03 -16.87 -4.06
C ASN A 154 6.42 -17.44 -4.39
N ASP A 155 6.58 -18.75 -4.32
CA ASP A 155 7.73 -19.45 -4.87
C ASP A 155 7.31 -20.75 -5.56
N ASN A 156 8.21 -21.31 -6.39
CA ASN A 156 7.92 -22.52 -7.17
C ASN A 156 7.91 -23.80 -6.31
N LYS A 157 8.23 -23.72 -5.03
CA LYS A 157 8.40 -24.88 -4.13
C LYS A 157 7.29 -25.00 -3.09
N THR A 158 6.73 -23.86 -2.69
CA THR A 158 5.65 -23.79 -1.69
C THR A 158 4.42 -23.11 -2.30
N PRO A 159 3.20 -23.59 -1.98
CA PRO A 159 1.98 -22.90 -2.40
C PRO A 159 1.95 -21.45 -1.95
N LEU A 160 1.20 -20.61 -2.68
CA LEU A 160 0.91 -19.25 -2.27
C LEU A 160 0.47 -19.24 -0.80
N SER A 161 1.03 -18.33 -0.03
CA SER A 161 0.82 -18.27 1.43
C SER A 161 1.06 -16.86 1.95
N LEU A 162 0.61 -16.57 3.16
CA LEU A 162 0.86 -15.29 3.82
C LEU A 162 2.07 -15.39 4.76
N TYR A 163 2.98 -14.46 4.59
CA TYR A 163 4.18 -14.30 5.42
C TYR A 163 4.23 -12.93 6.05
N LYS A 164 5.10 -12.77 7.05
CA LYS A 164 5.52 -11.47 7.56
C LYS A 164 7.02 -11.42 7.78
N VAL A 165 7.60 -10.24 7.57
CA VAL A 165 8.99 -9.93 7.90
C VAL A 165 9.03 -8.63 8.70
N ARG A 166 9.90 -8.55 9.72
CA ARG A 166 10.08 -7.32 10.47
C ARG A 166 10.77 -6.27 9.60
N ILE A 167 10.47 -5.00 9.81
CA ILE A 167 10.94 -3.87 8.99
C ILE A 167 12.47 -3.71 8.95
N ASP A 168 13.22 -4.37 9.83
CA ASP A 168 14.69 -4.46 9.78
C ASP A 168 15.21 -5.66 8.96
N GLY A 169 14.31 -6.47 8.40
CA GLY A 169 14.61 -7.67 7.61
C GLY A 169 14.79 -8.95 8.42
N LYS A 170 14.54 -8.91 9.72
CA LYS A 170 14.60 -10.09 10.59
C LYS A 170 13.22 -10.72 10.80
N ASN A 171 13.19 -11.90 11.45
CA ASN A 171 11.96 -12.58 11.86
C ASN A 171 10.97 -12.81 10.69
N ASN A 172 11.51 -13.21 9.53
CA ASN A 172 10.67 -13.64 8.42
C ASN A 172 10.04 -15.00 8.74
N LYS A 173 8.69 -15.05 8.72
CA LYS A 173 7.96 -16.29 9.02
C LYS A 173 6.61 -16.36 8.33
N GLN A 174 6.14 -17.57 8.11
CA GLN A 174 4.78 -17.85 7.63
C GLN A 174 3.75 -17.50 8.71
N VAL A 175 2.68 -16.82 8.31
CA VAL A 175 1.51 -16.47 9.13
C VAL A 175 0.37 -17.44 8.83
N SER A 176 0.18 -17.76 7.55
CA SER A 176 -0.88 -18.69 7.09
C SER A 176 -0.41 -19.46 5.85
N ALA A 177 -0.86 -20.70 5.71
CA ALA A 177 -0.70 -21.48 4.49
C ALA A 177 -1.59 -20.95 3.33
N THR A 178 -2.60 -20.13 3.63
CA THR A 178 -3.45 -19.46 2.65
C THR A 178 -2.89 -18.06 2.36
N PRO A 179 -2.86 -17.60 1.10
CA PRO A 179 -2.30 -16.32 0.69
C PRO A 179 -3.29 -15.17 0.93
N TYR A 180 -3.78 -15.02 2.14
CA TYR A 180 -4.73 -13.96 2.48
C TYR A 180 -4.25 -12.59 2.03
N ASN A 181 -5.19 -11.75 1.59
CA ASN A 181 -4.91 -10.39 1.14
C ASN A 181 -4.59 -9.49 2.34
N PRO A 182 -3.36 -8.95 2.47
CA PRO A 182 -2.97 -8.14 3.62
C PRO A 182 -3.35 -6.66 3.49
N ALA A 183 -4.10 -6.25 2.47
CA ALA A 183 -4.28 -4.84 2.14
C ALA A 183 -4.98 -4.02 3.25
N CYS A 184 -6.02 -4.58 3.86
CA CYS A 184 -6.84 -3.85 4.81
C CYS A 184 -6.28 -3.93 6.23
N VAL A 185 -5.30 -3.08 6.53
CA VAL A 185 -4.70 -2.93 7.87
C VAL A 185 -5.43 -1.82 8.62
N ASN A 186 -5.95 -2.14 9.80
CA ASN A 186 -6.51 -1.16 10.71
C ASN A 186 -6.32 -1.60 12.17
N ASN A 187 -5.82 -0.71 13.01
CA ASN A 187 -5.69 -0.88 14.46
C ASN A 187 -5.12 -2.24 14.89
N LYS A 188 -3.90 -2.57 14.40
CA LYS A 188 -3.19 -3.84 14.69
C LYS A 188 -3.92 -5.11 14.22
N LYS A 189 -4.79 -4.99 13.25
CA LYS A 189 -5.53 -6.09 12.65
C LYS A 189 -5.47 -5.98 11.13
N ILE A 190 -5.58 -7.14 10.47
CA ILE A 190 -5.67 -7.22 9.01
C ILE A 190 -7.03 -7.88 8.70
N TYR A 191 -7.86 -7.19 7.94
CA TYR A 191 -9.17 -7.69 7.50
C TYR A 191 -9.10 -8.10 6.03
N PHE A 192 -9.74 -9.20 5.69
CA PHE A 192 -9.71 -9.73 4.33
C PHE A 192 -10.94 -10.58 4.02
N ALA A 193 -11.30 -10.67 2.75
CA ALA A 193 -12.22 -11.67 2.25
C ALA A 193 -11.45 -12.98 2.04
N ASP A 194 -11.95 -14.06 2.63
CA ASP A 194 -11.35 -15.40 2.53
C ASP A 194 -11.96 -16.16 1.34
N ASP A 195 -11.29 -16.13 0.20
CA ASP A 195 -11.70 -16.77 -1.05
C ASP A 195 -11.83 -18.30 -0.94
N THR A 196 -11.14 -18.90 0.04
CA THR A 196 -11.26 -20.33 0.34
C THR A 196 -12.50 -20.68 1.16
N ASN A 197 -13.22 -19.66 1.67
CA ASN A 197 -14.38 -19.79 2.54
C ASN A 197 -15.53 -18.86 2.11
N ASN A 198 -15.94 -18.93 0.85
CA ASN A 198 -17.02 -18.14 0.28
C ASN A 198 -16.86 -16.62 0.50
N ASN A 199 -15.62 -16.14 0.40
CA ASN A 199 -15.23 -14.74 0.59
C ASN A 199 -15.71 -14.11 1.92
N ARG A 200 -15.93 -14.91 2.95
CA ARG A 200 -16.30 -14.38 4.28
C ARG A 200 -15.22 -13.50 4.84
N ILE A 201 -15.63 -12.40 5.47
CA ILE A 201 -14.67 -11.46 6.06
C ILE A 201 -14.07 -12.09 7.31
N ARG A 202 -12.74 -12.20 7.32
CA ARG A 202 -11.95 -12.68 8.43
C ARG A 202 -10.94 -11.64 8.88
N MET A 203 -10.32 -11.89 10.01
CA MET A 203 -9.37 -10.98 10.63
C MET A 203 -8.14 -11.75 11.12
N ILE A 204 -6.97 -11.16 10.91
CA ILE A 204 -5.71 -11.55 11.58
C ILE A 204 -5.47 -10.59 12.72
N ASN A 205 -5.28 -11.13 13.93
CA ASN A 205 -4.75 -10.37 15.06
C ASN A 205 -3.21 -10.36 14.97
N THR A 206 -2.61 -9.21 14.67
CA THR A 206 -1.16 -9.11 14.42
C THR A 206 -0.30 -9.33 15.65
N ALA A 207 -0.88 -9.30 16.86
CA ALA A 207 -0.14 -9.55 18.10
C ALA A 207 0.28 -11.03 18.26
N ASN A 208 -0.54 -11.96 17.75
CA ASN A 208 -0.30 -13.40 17.87
C ASN A 208 -0.48 -14.18 16.56
N ASP A 209 -0.77 -13.49 15.44
CA ASP A 209 -1.02 -14.04 14.11
C ASP A 209 -2.27 -14.98 14.03
N SER A 210 -3.17 -14.93 15.01
CA SER A 210 -4.38 -15.75 14.96
C SER A 210 -5.36 -15.25 13.92
N VAL A 211 -5.94 -16.16 13.16
CA VAL A 211 -6.99 -15.89 12.17
C VAL A 211 -8.33 -16.28 12.76
N SER A 212 -9.31 -15.40 12.67
CA SER A 212 -10.68 -15.63 13.18
C SER A 212 -11.75 -15.10 12.22
N PRO A 213 -12.97 -15.67 12.22
CA PRO A 213 -14.12 -15.05 11.57
C PRO A 213 -14.34 -13.63 12.09
N TYR A 214 -14.79 -12.74 11.22
CA TYR A 214 -15.11 -11.37 11.60
C TYR A 214 -16.55 -10.99 11.23
N TYR A 215 -16.91 -11.12 9.94
CA TYR A 215 -18.27 -10.82 9.48
C TYR A 215 -18.70 -11.77 8.37
N ASP A 216 -19.97 -12.19 8.39
CA ASP A 216 -20.54 -13.12 7.43
C ASP A 216 -21.15 -12.37 6.24
N ALA A 217 -20.33 -12.13 5.23
CA ALA A 217 -20.72 -11.57 3.93
C ALA A 217 -19.86 -12.20 2.83
N ASN A 218 -20.42 -12.40 1.65
CA ASN A 218 -19.65 -12.78 0.46
C ASN A 218 -18.99 -11.53 -0.14
N ALA A 219 -17.86 -11.15 0.45
CA ALA A 219 -17.24 -9.83 0.26
C ALA A 219 -16.09 -9.85 -0.75
N TYR A 220 -15.94 -8.74 -1.43
CA TYR A 220 -14.78 -8.44 -2.29
C TYR A 220 -14.25 -7.03 -2.00
N MET A 221 -12.95 -6.83 -2.11
CA MET A 221 -12.27 -5.53 -1.87
C MET A 221 -12.65 -4.86 -0.54
N VAL A 222 -12.25 -5.47 0.56
CA VAL A 222 -12.44 -4.89 1.89
C VAL A 222 -11.55 -3.66 2.04
N ASP A 223 -12.15 -2.52 2.40
CA ASP A 223 -11.49 -1.24 2.71
C ASP A 223 -11.99 -0.69 4.05
N MET A 224 -11.21 0.17 4.70
CA MET A 224 -11.60 0.76 5.99
C MET A 224 -11.23 2.22 6.08
N GLU A 225 -12.18 3.00 6.57
CA GLU A 225 -11.97 4.41 6.95
C GLU A 225 -12.62 4.66 8.32
N GLY A 226 -11.81 5.01 9.30
CA GLY A 226 -12.29 5.21 10.68
C GLY A 226 -12.90 3.93 11.26
N SER A 227 -14.16 4.01 11.70
CA SER A 227 -14.92 2.89 12.26
C SER A 227 -15.77 2.15 11.22
N TYR A 228 -15.66 2.50 9.95
CA TYR A 228 -16.44 1.87 8.90
C TYR A 228 -15.57 0.97 8.02
N MET A 229 -16.07 -0.25 7.82
CA MET A 229 -15.56 -1.18 6.83
C MET A 229 -16.45 -1.13 5.59
N TYR A 230 -15.85 -0.94 4.43
CA TYR A 230 -16.53 -0.94 3.14
C TYR A 230 -16.14 -2.18 2.36
N TYR A 231 -17.08 -2.77 1.67
CA TYR A 231 -16.85 -3.94 0.82
C TYR A 231 -17.88 -4.03 -0.30
N ILE A 232 -17.54 -4.75 -1.34
CA ILE A 232 -18.47 -5.12 -2.41
C ILE A 232 -19.09 -6.46 -2.01
N ASP A 233 -20.42 -6.51 -1.93
CA ASP A 233 -21.17 -7.74 -1.56
C ASP A 233 -21.60 -8.46 -2.85
N LEU A 234 -21.01 -9.65 -3.07
CA LEU A 234 -21.25 -10.44 -4.26
C LEU A 234 -22.63 -11.10 -4.26
N ASP A 235 -23.23 -11.32 -3.08
CA ASP A 235 -24.60 -11.87 -2.95
C ASP A 235 -25.68 -10.77 -3.10
N LYS A 236 -25.27 -9.51 -3.18
CA LYS A 236 -26.16 -8.35 -3.37
C LYS A 236 -25.83 -7.60 -4.66
N ASP A 237 -25.72 -8.33 -5.75
CA ASP A 237 -25.52 -7.80 -7.09
C ASP A 237 -24.32 -6.81 -7.16
N TYR A 238 -23.20 -7.17 -6.51
CA TYR A 238 -21.99 -6.33 -6.46
C TYR A 238 -22.23 -4.94 -5.86
N SER A 239 -23.19 -4.83 -4.92
CA SER A 239 -23.47 -3.59 -4.21
C SER A 239 -22.35 -3.22 -3.24
N ILE A 240 -22.16 -1.92 -3.04
CA ILE A 240 -21.26 -1.40 -2.01
C ILE A 240 -21.99 -1.36 -0.67
N MET A 241 -21.45 -2.06 0.29
CA MET A 241 -21.94 -2.12 1.68
C MET A 241 -20.97 -1.43 2.61
N ARG A 242 -21.46 -0.91 3.74
CA ARG A 242 -20.63 -0.48 4.86
C ARG A 242 -21.07 -1.14 6.16
N LEU A 243 -20.11 -1.62 6.92
CA LEU A 243 -20.27 -2.17 8.26
C LEU A 243 -19.70 -1.17 9.28
N ASN A 244 -20.52 -0.68 10.20
CA ASN A 244 -20.02 0.03 11.36
C ASN A 244 -19.44 -0.98 12.37
N THR A 245 -18.10 -0.96 12.53
CA THR A 245 -17.39 -1.94 13.36
C THR A 245 -17.59 -1.76 14.87
N ALA A 246 -18.11 -0.60 15.29
CA ALA A 246 -18.41 -0.34 16.69
C ALA A 246 -19.81 -0.84 17.11
N THR A 247 -20.80 -0.75 16.21
CA THR A 247 -22.21 -1.14 16.47
C THR A 247 -22.58 -2.47 15.81
N ASN A 248 -21.76 -2.96 14.90
CA ASN A 248 -21.99 -4.14 14.07
C ASN A 248 -23.24 -3.99 13.17
N THR A 249 -23.58 -2.76 12.78
CA THR A 249 -24.68 -2.48 11.86
C THR A 249 -24.19 -2.37 10.43
N VAL A 250 -24.94 -2.94 9.48
CA VAL A 250 -24.64 -2.90 8.05
C VAL A 250 -25.66 -2.05 7.32
N GLU A 251 -25.18 -1.27 6.37
CA GLU A 251 -25.97 -0.40 5.52
C GLU A 251 -25.59 -0.58 4.05
N LEU A 252 -26.57 -0.46 3.18
CA LEU A 252 -26.35 -0.34 1.74
C LEU A 252 -25.86 1.08 1.46
N VAL A 253 -24.71 1.20 0.79
CA VAL A 253 -24.15 2.49 0.33
C VAL A 253 -24.58 2.78 -1.10
N TYR A 254 -24.40 1.80 -1.98
CA TYR A 254 -24.75 1.93 -3.40
C TYR A 254 -25.06 0.57 -4.02
N ALA A 255 -26.15 0.49 -4.78
CA ALA A 255 -26.49 -0.66 -5.60
C ALA A 255 -26.45 -0.26 -7.07
N PRO A 256 -25.67 -0.94 -7.93
CA PRO A 256 -25.71 -0.67 -9.36
C PRO A 256 -27.04 -1.11 -9.96
N ASN A 257 -27.64 -0.29 -10.84
CA ASN A 257 -28.87 -0.68 -11.54
C ASN A 257 -28.59 -1.73 -12.62
N ASN A 258 -27.46 -1.58 -13.31
CA ASN A 258 -26.99 -2.51 -14.35
C ASN A 258 -25.47 -2.61 -14.24
N GLY A 259 -24.93 -3.84 -14.24
CA GLY A 259 -23.51 -4.07 -14.20
C GLY A 259 -22.99 -4.39 -12.80
N LYS A 260 -21.69 -4.20 -12.57
CA LYS A 260 -20.96 -4.64 -11.37
C LYS A 260 -20.01 -3.58 -10.90
N ILE A 261 -19.92 -3.39 -9.59
CA ILE A 261 -18.82 -2.64 -8.98
C ILE A 261 -17.61 -3.57 -8.91
N VAL A 262 -16.51 -3.16 -9.53
CA VAL A 262 -15.29 -3.99 -9.64
C VAL A 262 -14.13 -3.47 -8.81
N SER A 263 -14.18 -2.20 -8.39
CA SER A 263 -13.19 -1.66 -7.46
C SER A 263 -13.76 -0.51 -6.63
N ILE A 264 -13.24 -0.37 -5.41
CA ILE A 264 -13.49 0.76 -4.51
C ILE A 264 -12.17 1.30 -3.97
N ASN A 265 -12.16 2.58 -3.60
CA ASN A 265 -11.09 3.20 -2.82
C ASN A 265 -11.68 4.31 -1.96
N VAL A 266 -11.50 4.22 -0.67
CA VAL A 266 -12.06 5.17 0.32
C VAL A 266 -10.95 6.07 0.86
N TYR A 267 -11.25 7.37 0.94
CA TYR A 267 -10.36 8.35 1.56
C TYR A 267 -11.18 9.45 2.24
N GLY A 268 -11.10 9.51 3.55
CA GLY A 268 -11.91 10.44 4.35
C GLY A 268 -13.41 10.22 4.14
N ASN A 269 -14.11 11.26 3.69
CA ASN A 269 -15.54 11.17 3.41
C ASN A 269 -15.89 10.91 1.94
N LYS A 270 -14.91 10.58 1.12
CA LYS A 270 -15.10 10.28 -0.31
C LYS A 270 -14.76 8.82 -0.63
N MET A 271 -15.49 8.28 -1.59
CA MET A 271 -15.26 6.97 -2.17
C MET A 271 -15.23 7.10 -3.68
N PHE A 272 -14.22 6.49 -4.29
CA PHE A 272 -14.16 6.27 -5.73
C PHE A 272 -14.47 4.81 -6.02
N PHE A 273 -15.26 4.56 -7.06
CA PHE A 273 -15.58 3.20 -7.48
C PHE A 273 -15.66 3.09 -9.00
N GLN A 274 -15.22 1.94 -9.51
CA GLN A 274 -15.35 1.59 -10.93
C GLN A 274 -16.61 0.75 -11.10
N LEU A 275 -17.49 1.22 -11.99
CA LEU A 275 -18.65 0.48 -12.47
C LEU A 275 -18.32 -0.09 -13.87
N GLU A 276 -18.42 -1.41 -14.00
CA GLU A 276 -18.53 -2.09 -15.30
C GLU A 276 -20.02 -2.33 -15.56
N SER A 277 -20.58 -1.56 -16.47
CA SER A 277 -22.00 -1.63 -16.83
C SER A 277 -22.22 -2.56 -18.01
N ASP A 278 -23.42 -3.14 -18.09
CA ASP A 278 -23.88 -3.87 -19.26
C ASP A 278 -24.10 -2.94 -20.47
N SER A 279 -24.19 -1.62 -20.20
CA SER A 279 -24.21 -0.55 -21.20
C SER A 279 -22.89 0.21 -21.17
N ASP A 280 -22.24 0.33 -22.30
CA ASP A 280 -20.95 1.04 -22.41
C ASP A 280 -21.07 2.51 -21.95
N ASP A 281 -22.17 3.17 -22.20
CA ASP A 281 -22.40 4.58 -21.86
C ASP A 281 -22.28 4.91 -20.35
N THR A 282 -22.48 3.91 -19.48
CA THR A 282 -22.43 4.10 -18.01
C THR A 282 -21.23 3.41 -17.36
N THR A 283 -20.43 2.69 -18.12
CA THR A 283 -19.16 2.15 -17.65
C THR A 283 -18.20 3.28 -17.31
N GLY A 284 -17.64 3.29 -16.10
CA GLY A 284 -16.72 4.37 -15.73
C GLY A 284 -16.37 4.45 -14.26
N LEU A 285 -15.53 5.43 -13.99
CA LEU A 285 -15.16 5.80 -12.62
C LEU A 285 -16.16 6.81 -12.07
N TYR A 286 -16.62 6.56 -10.88
CA TYR A 286 -17.53 7.41 -10.12
C TYR A 286 -16.90 7.83 -8.80
N ARG A 287 -17.36 8.97 -8.27
CA ARG A 287 -17.09 9.44 -6.93
C ARG A 287 -18.38 9.68 -6.17
N MET A 288 -18.41 9.38 -4.89
CA MET A 288 -19.53 9.70 -3.98
C MET A 288 -19.04 10.01 -2.58
N ASN A 289 -19.92 10.47 -1.72
CA ASN A 289 -19.68 10.46 -0.29
C ASN A 289 -19.72 9.02 0.24
N THR A 290 -19.03 8.75 1.34
CA THR A 290 -18.97 7.43 1.97
C THR A 290 -20.32 6.95 2.55
N ASP A 291 -21.34 7.82 2.58
CA ASP A 291 -22.72 7.49 2.93
C ASP A 291 -23.63 7.20 1.71
N GLY A 292 -23.06 7.18 0.51
CA GLY A 292 -23.78 6.94 -0.74
C GLY A 292 -24.42 8.19 -1.35
N THR A 293 -24.25 9.36 -0.76
CA THR A 293 -24.78 10.63 -1.30
C THR A 293 -23.82 11.29 -2.28
N GLN A 294 -24.29 12.26 -3.05
CA GLN A 294 -23.50 13.07 -4.00
C GLN A 294 -22.69 12.21 -4.97
N ILE A 295 -23.37 11.32 -5.67
CA ILE A 295 -22.75 10.50 -6.71
C ILE A 295 -22.44 11.38 -7.91
N GLU A 296 -21.17 11.36 -8.36
CA GLU A 296 -20.66 12.12 -9.49
C GLU A 296 -19.95 11.18 -10.46
N TYR A 297 -20.22 11.34 -11.74
CA TYR A 297 -19.47 10.68 -12.79
C TYR A 297 -18.12 11.37 -12.99
N VAL A 298 -17.03 10.62 -12.99
CA VAL A 298 -15.67 11.14 -13.08
C VAL A 298 -15.11 10.99 -14.50
N ALA A 299 -15.13 9.76 -15.03
CA ALA A 299 -14.55 9.46 -16.34
C ALA A 299 -15.16 8.18 -16.92
N HIS A 300 -15.31 8.18 -18.25
CA HIS A 300 -15.82 7.03 -19.01
C HIS A 300 -14.76 5.95 -19.21
N GLY A 301 -15.20 4.70 -19.31
CA GLY A 301 -14.37 3.55 -19.67
C GLY A 301 -13.85 2.75 -18.50
N ASN A 302 -12.92 1.85 -18.79
CA ASN A 302 -12.31 0.99 -17.78
C ASN A 302 -11.08 1.66 -17.15
N LEU A 303 -11.25 2.13 -15.94
CA LEU A 303 -10.19 2.79 -15.20
C LEU A 303 -9.61 1.85 -14.11
N THR A 304 -8.32 1.93 -13.92
CA THR A 304 -7.57 1.05 -13.04
C THR A 304 -6.57 1.82 -12.20
N LYS A 305 -6.03 1.17 -11.18
CA LYS A 305 -5.02 1.75 -10.28
C LYS A 305 -5.50 3.04 -9.60
N VAL A 306 -6.79 3.10 -9.30
CA VAL A 306 -7.40 4.25 -8.63
C VAL A 306 -6.79 4.39 -7.24
N THR A 307 -6.05 5.47 -7.01
CA THR A 307 -5.31 5.72 -5.77
C THR A 307 -5.63 7.10 -5.21
N CYS A 308 -6.09 7.15 -3.98
CA CYS A 308 -6.50 8.37 -3.32
C CYS A 308 -5.37 8.96 -2.46
N THR A 309 -5.21 10.27 -2.51
CA THR A 309 -4.42 11.09 -1.60
C THR A 309 -5.27 12.23 -1.04
N SER A 310 -4.73 13.03 -0.15
CA SER A 310 -5.47 14.11 0.50
C SER A 310 -6.03 15.16 -0.50
N ARG A 311 -5.30 15.44 -1.58
CA ARG A 311 -5.69 16.46 -2.56
C ARG A 311 -6.22 15.89 -3.86
N TYR A 312 -5.62 14.80 -4.36
CA TYR A 312 -5.92 14.25 -5.67
C TYR A 312 -6.11 12.74 -5.63
N THR A 313 -7.00 12.26 -6.47
CA THR A 313 -7.15 10.85 -6.81
C THR A 313 -6.58 10.61 -8.18
N PHE A 314 -5.64 9.66 -8.26
CA PHE A 314 -4.91 9.29 -9.46
C PHE A 314 -5.47 8.00 -10.03
N PHE A 315 -5.46 7.88 -11.35
CA PHE A 315 -5.89 6.66 -12.03
C PHE A 315 -5.29 6.58 -13.44
N ARG A 316 -5.44 5.41 -14.07
CA ARG A 316 -5.02 5.14 -15.44
C ARG A 316 -6.18 4.48 -16.20
N TYR A 317 -6.25 4.69 -17.50
CA TYR A 317 -7.10 3.84 -18.34
C TYR A 317 -6.45 2.48 -18.53
N TYR A 318 -7.25 1.43 -18.59
CA TYR A 318 -6.74 0.06 -18.77
C TYR A 318 -5.99 -0.06 -20.11
N GLU A 319 -6.49 0.58 -21.15
CA GLU A 319 -5.93 0.60 -22.50
C GLU A 319 -4.68 1.51 -22.62
N GLU A 320 -4.53 2.48 -21.70
CA GLU A 320 -3.43 3.46 -21.70
C GLU A 320 -2.67 3.46 -20.34
N PRO A 321 -2.07 2.33 -19.96
CA PRO A 321 -1.50 2.20 -18.61
C PRO A 321 -0.26 3.09 -18.36
N ALA A 322 0.32 3.66 -19.41
CA ALA A 322 1.45 4.58 -19.32
C ALA A 322 1.06 6.03 -19.06
N ILE A 323 -0.23 6.39 -19.17
CA ILE A 323 -0.71 7.75 -18.97
C ILE A 323 -1.33 7.87 -17.58
N LEU A 324 -0.99 8.95 -16.88
CA LEU A 324 -1.49 9.24 -15.53
C LEU A 324 -2.51 10.37 -15.57
N TYR A 325 -3.68 10.10 -15.00
CA TYR A 325 -4.75 11.07 -14.84
C TYR A 325 -5.01 11.36 -13.37
N ARG A 326 -5.58 12.54 -13.11
CA ARG A 326 -6.05 12.92 -11.77
C ARG A 326 -7.34 13.72 -11.79
N VAL A 327 -8.01 13.69 -10.64
CA VAL A 327 -9.09 14.61 -10.28
C VAL A 327 -8.91 15.03 -8.81
N PRO A 328 -9.53 16.13 -8.35
CA PRO A 328 -9.58 16.43 -6.91
C PRO A 328 -10.23 15.27 -6.12
N THR A 329 -9.62 14.84 -5.02
CA THR A 329 -10.22 13.82 -4.13
C THR A 329 -11.51 14.34 -3.50
N SER A 330 -11.50 15.61 -3.08
CA SER A 330 -12.68 16.32 -2.57
C SER A 330 -12.84 17.66 -3.30
N GLY A 331 -13.99 18.31 -3.12
CA GLY A 331 -14.29 19.53 -3.88
C GLY A 331 -14.85 19.25 -5.28
N THR A 332 -15.02 20.28 -6.09
CA THR A 332 -15.67 20.19 -7.43
C THR A 332 -14.74 19.56 -8.46
N ILE A 333 -15.20 18.56 -9.18
CA ILE A 333 -14.51 18.01 -10.37
C ILE A 333 -14.95 18.85 -11.58
N THR A 334 -14.05 19.65 -12.12
CA THR A 334 -14.31 20.46 -13.33
C THR A 334 -13.85 19.76 -14.60
N LYS A 335 -12.81 18.95 -14.49
CA LYS A 335 -12.23 18.16 -15.58
C LYS A 335 -11.34 17.04 -15.03
N VAL A 336 -11.13 16.04 -15.85
CA VAL A 336 -10.03 15.06 -15.70
C VAL A 336 -8.76 15.69 -16.25
N GLU A 337 -7.68 15.64 -15.50
CA GLU A 337 -6.39 16.21 -15.90
C GLU A 337 -5.37 15.10 -16.14
N GLU A 338 -4.76 15.11 -17.32
CA GLU A 338 -3.52 14.35 -17.54
C GLU A 338 -2.36 15.05 -16.82
N ILE A 339 -1.51 14.28 -16.15
CA ILE A 339 -0.32 14.80 -15.48
C ILE A 339 0.91 14.25 -16.17
N VAL A 340 1.73 15.13 -16.71
CA VAL A 340 3.05 14.76 -17.23
C VAL A 340 4.11 15.03 -16.16
N ILE A 341 4.73 13.97 -15.70
CA ILE A 341 5.89 14.04 -14.78
C ILE A 341 7.16 14.06 -15.62
N LYS A 342 7.82 15.19 -15.63
CA LYS A 342 9.08 15.38 -16.36
C LYS A 342 10.29 14.99 -15.52
#